data_1c88f392f5d2c555b290f0606ba0095b
#
_entry.id   1c88f392f5d2c555b290f0606ba0095b
#
_cell.length_a   1.000
_cell.length_b   1.000
_cell.length_c   1.000
_cell.angle_alpha   90.00
_cell.angle_beta   90.00
_cell.angle_gamma   90.00
#
_symmetry.space_group_name_H-M   'P 1'
#
loop_
_entity.id
_entity.type
_entity.pdbx_description
1 polymer ?
#
loop_
_entity_poly.entity_id
_entity_poly.type
_entity_poly.pdbx_seq_one_letter_code
_entity_poly.pdbx_strand_id
1 'polypeptide(L)'
;MVLDNENDGLDNSRRHFLDSLRFPAGMVLFLWLVHAYLTIVGSDPGWYGIMPRRIWGLRGIVTAPMVHGSWEHLLSNSFPLFVLSAITLYFFRKVAMRAFWMVFFLTGISVWLLARPVLHIGASGVVYGLVAFIFWNGIFRRSLRSIILALIVMVFYSGMFLGILPDQEGISWESHLLGSLAGIFTSFWFKEELEDDELERYDPFADERGQEAAYFLPRDVFDKTKTQRALEAEEAERLRQQNEANTFFPPTWNRDWTL
;
A
#
# COMPACT_ATOMS: atom_id res chain seq x y z
N MET A 1 7.49 29.83 14.78
CA MET A 1 8.31 28.88 13.97
C MET A 1 7.98 27.39 14.19
N VAL A 2 7.87 26.86 15.43
CA VAL A 2 7.46 25.45 15.67
C VAL A 2 5.95 25.27 15.43
N LEU A 3 5.11 26.19 15.86
CA LEU A 3 3.64 26.12 15.71
C LEU A 3 3.16 26.32 14.26
N ASP A 4 3.93 27.03 13.43
CA ASP A 4 3.60 27.22 12.01
C ASP A 4 3.82 25.91 11.23
N ASN A 5 4.86 25.14 11.57
CA ASN A 5 5.16 23.85 10.92
C ASN A 5 4.12 22.76 11.27
N GLU A 6 3.55 22.77 12.48
CA GLU A 6 2.50 21.82 12.87
C GLU A 6 1.17 22.12 12.15
N ASN A 7 0.82 23.40 11.99
CA ASN A 7 -0.40 23.78 11.27
C ASN A 7 -0.31 23.44 9.78
N ASP A 8 0.84 23.64 9.15
CA ASP A 8 1.07 23.25 7.75
C ASP A 8 0.98 21.72 7.55
N GLY A 9 1.46 20.94 8.51
CA GLY A 9 1.35 19.49 8.52
C GLY A 9 -0.09 18.99 8.63
N LEU A 10 -0.88 19.57 9.51
CA LEU A 10 -2.29 19.24 9.70
C LEU A 10 -3.14 19.61 8.48
N ASP A 11 -2.90 20.78 7.88
CA ASP A 11 -3.60 21.23 6.68
C ASP A 11 -3.27 20.33 5.47
N ASN A 12 -2.03 19.89 5.34
CA ASN A 12 -1.64 18.96 4.29
C ASN A 12 -2.30 17.57 4.46
N SER A 13 -2.33 17.04 5.67
CA SER A 13 -3.01 15.77 5.99
C SER A 13 -4.51 15.83 5.73
N ARG A 14 -5.15 16.95 6.09
CA ARG A 14 -6.58 17.19 5.82
C ARG A 14 -6.88 17.26 4.32
N ARG A 15 -6.05 17.97 3.55
CA ARG A 15 -6.19 18.03 2.09
C ARG A 15 -6.09 16.64 1.47
N HIS A 16 -5.10 15.86 1.87
CA HIS A 16 -4.92 14.50 1.40
C HIS A 16 -6.11 13.61 1.69
N PHE A 17 -6.66 13.70 2.89
CA PHE A 17 -7.89 12.97 3.24
C PHE A 17 -9.06 13.38 2.33
N LEU A 18 -9.31 14.67 2.15
CA LEU A 18 -10.40 15.15 1.29
C LEU A 18 -10.20 14.77 -0.17
N ASP A 19 -8.96 14.78 -0.67
CA ASP A 19 -8.65 14.38 -2.03
C ASP A 19 -8.89 12.89 -2.25
N SER A 20 -8.61 12.05 -1.26
CA SER A 20 -8.88 10.61 -1.33
C SER A 20 -10.37 10.26 -1.39
N LEU A 21 -11.26 11.17 -0.96
CA LEU A 21 -12.71 10.97 -1.01
C LEU A 21 -13.35 11.41 -2.32
N ARG A 22 -12.72 12.30 -3.09
CA ARG A 22 -13.32 12.91 -4.30
C ARG A 22 -13.65 11.89 -5.37
N PHE A 23 -12.69 11.02 -5.71
CA PHE A 23 -12.89 9.99 -6.73
C PHE A 23 -13.96 8.97 -6.32
N PRO A 24 -13.92 8.36 -5.10
CA PRO A 24 -14.96 7.44 -4.64
C PRO A 24 -16.34 8.09 -4.60
N ALA A 25 -16.44 9.32 -4.11
CA ALA A 25 -17.71 10.06 -4.07
C ALA A 25 -18.26 10.30 -5.48
N GLY A 26 -17.42 10.76 -6.41
CA GLY A 26 -17.79 10.95 -7.81
C GLY A 26 -18.24 9.66 -8.47
N MET A 27 -17.54 8.55 -8.18
CA MET A 27 -17.88 7.23 -8.73
C MET A 27 -19.25 6.74 -8.21
N VAL A 28 -19.45 6.77 -6.90
CA VAL A 28 -20.74 6.37 -6.29
C VAL A 28 -21.87 7.27 -6.81
N LEU A 29 -21.69 8.59 -6.86
CA LEU A 29 -22.69 9.49 -7.44
C LEU A 29 -23.00 9.11 -8.88
N PHE A 30 -22.00 8.79 -9.69
CA PHE A 30 -22.19 8.36 -11.06
C PHE A 30 -23.02 7.07 -11.16
N LEU A 31 -22.75 6.07 -10.30
CA LEU A 31 -23.55 4.83 -10.24
C LEU A 31 -25.02 5.13 -9.93
N TRP A 32 -25.29 6.02 -8.97
CA TRP A 32 -26.64 6.41 -8.60
C TRP A 32 -27.36 7.14 -9.74
N LEU A 33 -26.68 8.04 -10.44
CA LEU A 33 -27.23 8.75 -11.61
C LEU A 33 -27.54 7.78 -12.76
N VAL A 34 -26.64 6.81 -13.03
CA VAL A 34 -26.88 5.79 -14.06
C VAL A 34 -28.08 4.92 -13.69
N HIS A 35 -28.17 4.45 -12.45
CA HIS A 35 -29.28 3.62 -12.02
C HIS A 35 -30.63 4.36 -12.06
N ALA A 36 -30.66 5.60 -11.57
CA ALA A 36 -31.84 6.46 -11.64
C ALA A 36 -32.29 6.68 -13.09
N TYR A 37 -31.35 7.00 -13.98
CA TYR A 37 -31.63 7.19 -15.42
C TYR A 37 -32.23 5.92 -16.04
N LEU A 38 -31.60 4.75 -15.85
CA LEU A 38 -32.08 3.48 -16.40
C LEU A 38 -33.47 3.10 -15.88
N THR A 39 -33.73 3.37 -14.58
CA THR A 39 -35.04 3.14 -13.95
C THR A 39 -36.12 4.06 -14.57
N ILE A 40 -35.83 5.35 -14.77
CA ILE A 40 -36.78 6.31 -15.37
C ILE A 40 -37.09 5.95 -16.82
N VAL A 41 -36.07 5.55 -17.59
CA VAL A 41 -36.25 5.19 -19.04
C VAL A 41 -36.84 3.77 -19.17
N GLY A 42 -36.88 2.96 -18.10
CA GLY A 42 -37.36 1.58 -18.14
C GLY A 42 -36.42 0.65 -18.93
N SER A 43 -35.11 0.96 -18.97
CA SER A 43 -34.13 0.13 -19.67
C SER A 43 -33.66 -1.02 -18.78
N ASP A 44 -33.61 -2.23 -19.34
CA ASP A 44 -33.08 -3.40 -18.65
C ASP A 44 -31.54 -3.24 -18.42
N PRO A 45 -31.05 -3.20 -17.18
CA PRO A 45 -29.62 -3.09 -16.88
C PRO A 45 -28.81 -4.29 -17.43
N GLY A 46 -29.42 -5.43 -17.69
CA GLY A 46 -28.80 -6.60 -18.30
C GLY A 46 -28.13 -6.31 -19.65
N TRP A 47 -28.69 -5.38 -20.44
CA TRP A 47 -28.12 -4.97 -21.71
C TRP A 47 -26.69 -4.41 -21.60
N TYR A 48 -26.33 -3.89 -20.45
CA TYR A 48 -25.02 -3.29 -20.16
C TYR A 48 -24.08 -4.26 -19.42
N GLY A 49 -24.55 -5.50 -19.13
CA GLY A 49 -23.79 -6.53 -18.46
C GLY A 49 -22.70 -7.16 -19.29
N ILE A 50 -21.77 -7.85 -18.61
CA ILE A 50 -20.82 -8.75 -19.27
C ILE A 50 -21.56 -10.02 -19.66
N MET A 51 -21.53 -10.37 -20.96
CA MET A 51 -21.90 -11.70 -21.41
C MET A 51 -20.63 -12.44 -21.82
N PRO A 52 -20.22 -13.47 -21.04
CA PRO A 52 -18.99 -14.19 -21.28
C PRO A 52 -18.89 -14.80 -22.67
N ARG A 53 -17.72 -14.64 -23.29
CA ARG A 53 -17.36 -15.16 -24.60
C ARG A 53 -18.30 -14.73 -25.77
N ARG A 54 -19.04 -13.65 -25.57
CA ARG A 54 -19.83 -13.00 -26.65
C ARG A 54 -19.22 -11.65 -26.97
N ILE A 55 -19.00 -11.36 -28.25
CA ILE A 55 -18.37 -10.09 -28.70
C ILE A 55 -19.16 -8.88 -28.20
N TRP A 56 -20.50 -8.92 -28.27
CA TRP A 56 -21.33 -7.82 -27.78
C TRP A 56 -21.23 -7.63 -26.25
N GLY A 57 -20.86 -8.71 -25.49
CA GLY A 57 -20.65 -8.66 -24.05
C GLY A 57 -19.33 -7.98 -23.62
N LEU A 58 -18.41 -7.72 -24.56
CA LEU A 58 -17.17 -6.99 -24.28
C LEU A 58 -17.42 -5.58 -23.74
N ARG A 59 -18.48 -4.91 -24.19
CA ARG A 59 -18.86 -3.60 -23.65
C ARG A 59 -19.08 -3.64 -22.15
N GLY A 60 -19.57 -4.78 -21.65
CA GLY A 60 -19.83 -5.00 -20.24
C GLY A 60 -18.56 -4.93 -19.36
N ILE A 61 -17.35 -5.11 -19.92
CA ILE A 61 -16.12 -4.92 -19.17
C ILE A 61 -16.07 -3.51 -18.54
N VAL A 62 -16.60 -2.52 -19.27
CA VAL A 62 -16.66 -1.13 -18.79
C VAL A 62 -18.01 -0.82 -18.15
N THR A 63 -19.11 -1.29 -18.73
CA THR A 63 -20.46 -0.85 -18.34
C THR A 63 -21.07 -1.65 -17.20
N ALA A 64 -20.74 -2.94 -17.06
CA ALA A 64 -21.34 -3.80 -16.04
C ALA A 64 -21.14 -3.31 -14.59
N PRO A 65 -19.97 -2.79 -14.18
CA PRO A 65 -19.82 -2.23 -12.85
C PRO A 65 -20.66 -0.97 -12.60
N MET A 66 -21.15 -0.33 -13.65
CA MET A 66 -21.94 0.91 -13.54
C MET A 66 -23.45 0.64 -13.38
N VAL A 67 -23.92 -0.58 -13.67
CA VAL A 67 -25.35 -0.92 -13.68
C VAL A 67 -25.70 -1.93 -12.60
N HIS A 68 -26.89 -1.79 -12.02
CA HIS A 68 -27.35 -2.62 -10.91
C HIS A 68 -28.80 -3.08 -11.17
N GLY A 69 -29.13 -4.28 -10.70
CA GLY A 69 -30.45 -4.88 -10.92
C GLY A 69 -31.55 -4.30 -10.02
N SER A 70 -31.18 -3.68 -8.89
CA SER A 70 -32.11 -3.09 -7.95
C SER A 70 -31.44 -1.97 -7.13
N TRP A 71 -32.24 -1.14 -6.47
CA TRP A 71 -31.76 -0.12 -5.52
C TRP A 71 -31.01 -0.73 -4.33
N GLU A 72 -31.45 -1.87 -3.85
CA GLU A 72 -30.81 -2.62 -2.78
C GLU A 72 -29.41 -3.10 -3.21
N HIS A 73 -29.31 -3.65 -4.42
CA HIS A 73 -28.04 -4.08 -5.01
C HIS A 73 -27.08 -2.89 -5.20
N LEU A 74 -27.59 -1.74 -5.67
CA LEU A 74 -26.79 -0.52 -5.77
C LEU A 74 -26.27 -0.06 -4.40
N LEU A 75 -27.15 0.00 -3.39
CA LEU A 75 -26.80 0.44 -2.04
C LEU A 75 -25.74 -0.46 -1.40
N SER A 76 -25.92 -1.80 -1.51
CA SER A 76 -25.00 -2.79 -0.97
C SER A 76 -23.59 -2.71 -1.57
N ASN A 77 -23.48 -2.25 -2.81
CA ASN A 77 -22.19 -2.01 -3.48
C ASN A 77 -21.61 -0.62 -3.18
N SER A 78 -22.46 0.39 -3.00
CA SER A 78 -22.04 1.79 -2.88
C SER A 78 -21.14 2.03 -1.67
N PHE A 79 -21.53 1.55 -0.50
CA PHE A 79 -20.76 1.75 0.73
C PHE A 79 -19.39 1.05 0.69
N PRO A 80 -19.28 -0.25 0.37
CA PRO A 80 -18.00 -0.90 0.24
C PRO A 80 -17.10 -0.28 -0.83
N LEU A 81 -17.66 0.03 -2.00
CA LEU A 81 -16.90 0.66 -3.09
C LEU A 81 -16.32 2.00 -2.66
N PHE A 82 -17.13 2.86 -2.00
CA PHE A 82 -16.68 4.15 -1.48
C PHE A 82 -15.54 3.98 -0.48
N VAL A 83 -15.76 3.17 0.57
CA VAL A 83 -14.80 3.01 1.67
C VAL A 83 -13.50 2.38 1.20
N LEU A 84 -13.56 1.29 0.43
CA LEU A 84 -12.36 0.60 -0.03
C LEU A 84 -11.56 1.41 -1.05
N SER A 85 -12.24 2.14 -1.93
CA SER A 85 -11.56 3.06 -2.85
C SER A 85 -10.91 4.22 -2.09
N ALA A 86 -11.58 4.79 -1.07
CA ALA A 86 -11.03 5.84 -0.24
C ALA A 86 -9.80 5.35 0.56
N ILE A 87 -9.88 4.17 1.16
CA ILE A 87 -8.75 3.52 1.82
C ILE A 87 -7.59 3.33 0.84
N THR A 88 -7.86 2.80 -0.35
CA THR A 88 -6.83 2.59 -1.38
C THR A 88 -6.16 3.91 -1.76
N LEU A 89 -6.93 4.97 -2.02
CA LEU A 89 -6.42 6.29 -2.40
C LEU A 89 -5.69 7.01 -1.26
N TYR A 90 -6.08 6.79 -0.04
CA TYR A 90 -5.45 7.42 1.11
C TYR A 90 -4.15 6.73 1.51
N PHE A 91 -4.15 5.39 1.55
CA PHE A 91 -3.04 4.61 2.10
C PHE A 91 -2.05 4.10 1.05
N PHE A 92 -2.44 3.95 -0.21
CA PHE A 92 -1.59 3.43 -1.29
C PHE A 92 -1.47 4.44 -2.43
N ARG A 93 -1.16 5.70 -2.11
CA ARG A 93 -1.23 6.88 -2.99
C ARG A 93 -0.45 6.71 -4.29
N LYS A 94 0.76 6.18 -4.22
CA LYS A 94 1.65 6.01 -5.38
C LYS A 94 1.06 5.08 -6.44
N VAL A 95 0.25 4.11 -6.02
CA VAL A 95 -0.29 3.08 -6.90
C VAL A 95 -1.81 3.11 -7.03
N ALA A 96 -2.52 3.83 -6.16
CA ALA A 96 -3.96 3.74 -5.97
C ALA A 96 -4.78 3.76 -7.27
N MET A 97 -4.62 4.78 -8.10
CA MET A 97 -5.39 4.90 -9.34
C MET A 97 -5.03 3.81 -10.36
N ARG A 98 -3.75 3.45 -10.46
CA ARG A 98 -3.31 2.35 -11.33
C ARG A 98 -3.85 1.01 -10.83
N ALA A 99 -3.81 0.78 -9.52
CA ALA A 99 -4.34 -0.42 -8.89
C ALA A 99 -5.86 -0.52 -9.05
N PHE A 100 -6.60 0.58 -8.83
CA PHE A 100 -8.04 0.63 -9.03
C PHE A 100 -8.44 0.21 -10.47
N TRP A 101 -7.85 0.85 -11.48
CA TRP A 101 -8.15 0.53 -12.88
C TRP A 101 -7.66 -0.85 -13.27
N MET A 102 -6.55 -1.31 -12.72
CA MET A 102 -6.06 -2.67 -12.96
C MET A 102 -7.03 -3.72 -12.41
N VAL A 103 -7.52 -3.55 -11.18
CA VAL A 103 -8.57 -4.41 -10.60
C VAL A 103 -9.83 -4.36 -11.47
N PHE A 104 -10.27 -3.16 -11.86
CA PHE A 104 -11.46 -2.95 -12.66
C PHE A 104 -11.41 -3.72 -13.99
N PHE A 105 -10.36 -3.51 -14.78
CA PHE A 105 -10.24 -4.14 -16.09
C PHE A 105 -9.92 -5.62 -16.01
N LEU A 106 -9.02 -6.05 -15.10
CA LEU A 106 -8.72 -7.47 -14.94
C LEU A 106 -9.95 -8.27 -14.49
N THR A 107 -10.74 -7.73 -13.57
CA THR A 107 -12.01 -8.36 -13.18
C THR A 107 -12.94 -8.53 -14.39
N GLY A 108 -13.21 -7.45 -15.12
CA GLY A 108 -14.10 -7.49 -16.26
C GLY A 108 -13.62 -8.44 -17.37
N ILE A 109 -12.33 -8.39 -17.70
CA ILE A 109 -11.71 -9.29 -18.69
C ILE A 109 -11.80 -10.75 -18.24
N SER A 110 -11.46 -11.03 -16.98
CA SER A 110 -11.50 -12.40 -16.43
C SER A 110 -12.92 -12.95 -16.41
N VAL A 111 -13.91 -12.15 -16.02
CA VAL A 111 -15.34 -12.52 -16.08
C VAL A 111 -15.75 -12.81 -17.51
N TRP A 112 -15.39 -11.96 -18.46
CA TRP A 112 -15.73 -12.20 -19.86
C TRP A 112 -15.12 -13.48 -20.42
N LEU A 113 -13.88 -13.81 -20.01
CA LEU A 113 -13.16 -15.01 -20.48
C LEU A 113 -13.67 -16.29 -19.80
N LEU A 114 -13.88 -16.28 -18.48
CA LEU A 114 -13.92 -17.48 -17.65
C LEU A 114 -15.29 -17.77 -17.01
N ALA A 115 -16.15 -16.75 -16.82
CA ALA A 115 -17.43 -16.96 -16.14
C ALA A 115 -18.43 -17.77 -16.98
N ARG A 116 -19.46 -18.33 -16.33
CA ARG A 116 -20.56 -19.01 -17.02
C ARG A 116 -21.36 -18.03 -17.91
N PRO A 117 -22.03 -18.53 -18.97
CA PRO A 117 -22.68 -17.70 -20.00
C PRO A 117 -24.02 -17.12 -19.51
N VAL A 118 -23.98 -16.29 -18.47
CA VAL A 118 -25.09 -15.47 -17.98
C VAL A 118 -24.66 -14.01 -17.92
N LEU A 119 -25.62 -13.10 -17.80
CA LEU A 119 -25.33 -11.67 -17.69
C LEU A 119 -24.79 -11.35 -16.29
N HIS A 120 -23.62 -10.76 -16.23
CA HIS A 120 -22.99 -10.29 -15.01
C HIS A 120 -23.07 -8.76 -14.96
N ILE A 121 -23.65 -8.22 -13.87
CA ILE A 121 -23.82 -6.78 -13.60
C ILE A 121 -23.42 -6.45 -12.16
N GLY A 122 -23.12 -5.18 -11.90
CA GLY A 122 -22.81 -4.67 -10.55
C GLY A 122 -21.31 -4.45 -10.31
N ALA A 123 -21.02 -3.57 -9.35
CA ALA A 123 -19.67 -3.21 -8.98
C ALA A 123 -18.98 -4.22 -8.02
N SER A 124 -19.70 -5.26 -7.59
CA SER A 124 -19.24 -6.18 -6.55
C SER A 124 -17.91 -6.86 -6.89
N GLY A 125 -17.67 -7.24 -8.15
CA GLY A 125 -16.38 -7.80 -8.56
C GLY A 125 -15.20 -6.87 -8.29
N VAL A 126 -15.38 -5.56 -8.53
CA VAL A 126 -14.37 -4.54 -8.20
C VAL A 126 -14.22 -4.40 -6.69
N VAL A 127 -15.31 -4.42 -5.93
CA VAL A 127 -15.30 -4.38 -4.45
C VAL A 127 -14.50 -5.55 -3.89
N TYR A 128 -14.75 -6.77 -4.34
CA TYR A 128 -13.99 -7.97 -3.94
C TYR A 128 -12.51 -7.85 -4.31
N GLY A 129 -12.23 -7.28 -5.47
CA GLY A 129 -10.86 -7.00 -5.91
C GLY A 129 -10.14 -6.01 -5.00
N LEU A 130 -10.82 -4.94 -4.57
CA LEU A 130 -10.24 -3.95 -3.65
C LEU A 130 -10.03 -4.54 -2.24
N VAL A 131 -10.97 -5.36 -1.72
CA VAL A 131 -10.79 -6.10 -0.46
C VAL A 131 -9.53 -6.96 -0.54
N ALA A 132 -9.41 -7.75 -1.60
CA ALA A 132 -8.26 -8.63 -1.80
C ALA A 132 -6.96 -7.82 -1.99
N PHE A 133 -6.99 -6.71 -2.74
CA PHE A 133 -5.85 -5.83 -2.92
C PHE A 133 -5.32 -5.29 -1.59
N ILE A 134 -6.19 -4.72 -0.74
CA ILE A 134 -5.80 -4.15 0.55
C ILE A 134 -5.28 -5.26 1.49
N PHE A 135 -5.97 -6.38 1.55
CA PHE A 135 -5.59 -7.50 2.41
C PHE A 135 -4.21 -8.06 2.05
N TRP A 136 -3.99 -8.37 0.77
CA TRP A 136 -2.75 -8.98 0.32
C TRP A 136 -1.56 -8.00 0.31
N ASN A 137 -1.80 -6.68 0.23
CA ASN A 137 -0.74 -5.69 0.47
C ASN A 137 -0.18 -5.81 1.90
N GLY A 138 -1.01 -6.12 2.90
CA GLY A 138 -0.52 -6.39 4.25
C GLY A 138 0.48 -7.56 4.30
N ILE A 139 0.22 -8.60 3.51
CA ILE A 139 1.08 -9.79 3.44
C ILE A 139 2.34 -9.54 2.62
N PHE A 140 2.21 -8.89 1.46
CA PHE A 140 3.34 -8.72 0.53
C PHE A 140 4.30 -7.60 0.94
N ARG A 141 3.79 -6.46 1.40
CA ARG A 141 4.61 -5.30 1.80
C ARG A 141 5.22 -5.45 3.18
N ARG A 142 4.58 -6.23 4.07
CA ARG A 142 5.04 -6.51 5.44
C ARG A 142 5.31 -5.24 6.27
N SER A 143 4.67 -4.12 5.96
CA SER A 143 4.68 -2.93 6.78
C SER A 143 3.61 -3.03 7.86
N LEU A 144 3.89 -2.50 9.06
CA LEU A 144 2.93 -2.54 10.17
C LEU A 144 1.59 -1.89 9.77
N ARG A 145 1.65 -0.78 9.05
CA ARG A 145 0.49 -0.07 8.53
C ARG A 145 -0.35 -0.93 7.60
N SER A 146 0.27 -1.58 6.62
CA SER A 146 -0.42 -2.45 5.67
C SER A 146 -1.00 -3.70 6.35
N ILE A 147 -0.33 -4.24 7.38
CA ILE A 147 -0.83 -5.37 8.19
C ILE A 147 -2.07 -4.95 8.98
N ILE A 148 -2.04 -3.79 9.65
CA ILE A 148 -3.20 -3.28 10.41
C ILE A 148 -4.39 -3.08 9.47
N LEU A 149 -4.20 -2.49 8.30
CA LEU A 149 -5.25 -2.32 7.29
C LEU A 149 -5.81 -3.64 6.82
N ALA A 150 -4.96 -4.63 6.55
CA ALA A 150 -5.39 -5.97 6.16
C ALA A 150 -6.28 -6.62 7.23
N LEU A 151 -5.90 -6.51 8.51
CA LEU A 151 -6.68 -7.02 9.63
C LEU A 151 -8.05 -6.30 9.77
N ILE A 152 -8.07 -4.98 9.64
CA ILE A 152 -9.31 -4.19 9.66
C ILE A 152 -10.24 -4.66 8.54
N VAL A 153 -9.73 -4.71 7.30
CA VAL A 153 -10.52 -5.15 6.14
C VAL A 153 -10.99 -6.61 6.32
N MET A 154 -10.15 -7.50 6.82
CA MET A 154 -10.53 -8.88 7.12
C MET A 154 -11.71 -8.96 8.10
N VAL A 155 -11.69 -8.19 9.19
CA VAL A 155 -12.75 -8.19 10.20
C VAL A 155 -14.07 -7.66 9.62
N PHE A 156 -14.03 -6.48 8.97
CA PHE A 156 -15.25 -5.83 8.48
C PHE A 156 -15.86 -6.48 7.24
N TYR A 157 -15.06 -7.15 6.42
CA TYR A 157 -15.50 -7.75 5.17
C TYR A 157 -15.41 -9.28 5.15
N SER A 158 -15.22 -9.92 6.31
CA SER A 158 -15.19 -11.40 6.43
C SER A 158 -16.45 -12.08 5.89
N GLY A 159 -17.62 -11.47 6.07
CA GLY A 159 -18.88 -11.99 5.52
C GLY A 159 -18.92 -12.11 3.99
N MET A 160 -18.07 -11.36 3.28
CA MET A 160 -17.98 -11.43 1.82
C MET A 160 -17.39 -12.77 1.31
N PHE A 161 -16.66 -13.53 2.15
CA PHE A 161 -16.16 -14.84 1.76
C PHE A 161 -17.27 -15.79 1.33
N LEU A 162 -18.47 -15.68 1.92
CA LEU A 162 -19.62 -16.47 1.51
C LEU A 162 -20.10 -16.16 0.09
N GLY A 163 -19.93 -14.93 -0.36
CA GLY A 163 -20.34 -14.51 -1.72
C GLY A 163 -19.45 -15.07 -2.85
N ILE A 164 -18.31 -15.71 -2.52
CA ILE A 164 -17.45 -16.41 -3.50
C ILE A 164 -17.96 -17.84 -3.75
N LEU A 165 -18.86 -18.35 -2.90
CA LEU A 165 -19.38 -19.69 -3.01
C LEU A 165 -20.53 -19.76 -4.02
N PRO A 166 -20.68 -20.86 -4.79
CA PRO A 166 -21.65 -20.97 -5.90
C PRO A 166 -23.12 -21.20 -5.44
N ASP A 167 -23.40 -21.10 -4.15
CA ASP A 167 -24.69 -21.53 -3.56
C ASP A 167 -25.78 -20.46 -3.48
N GLN A 168 -25.53 -19.23 -3.99
CA GLN A 168 -26.51 -18.14 -3.87
C GLN A 168 -27.13 -17.79 -5.23
N GLU A 169 -28.44 -18.00 -5.35
CA GLU A 169 -29.20 -17.61 -6.55
C GLU A 169 -29.16 -16.08 -6.72
N GLY A 170 -28.97 -15.63 -7.98
CA GLY A 170 -28.95 -14.21 -8.32
C GLY A 170 -27.61 -13.49 -8.05
N ILE A 171 -26.63 -14.15 -7.45
CA ILE A 171 -25.31 -13.60 -7.21
C ILE A 171 -24.30 -14.11 -8.24
N SER A 172 -23.52 -13.20 -8.80
CA SER A 172 -22.39 -13.52 -9.67
C SER A 172 -21.14 -13.87 -8.87
N TRP A 173 -21.13 -15.05 -8.24
CA TRP A 173 -20.00 -15.54 -7.44
C TRP A 173 -18.70 -15.59 -8.24
N GLU A 174 -18.77 -15.83 -9.56
CA GLU A 174 -17.60 -15.80 -10.45
C GLU A 174 -16.98 -14.41 -10.51
N SER A 175 -17.80 -13.36 -10.59
CA SER A 175 -17.29 -11.97 -10.56
C SER A 175 -16.58 -11.67 -9.24
N HIS A 176 -17.07 -12.20 -8.12
CA HIS A 176 -16.47 -12.06 -6.81
C HIS A 176 -15.13 -12.78 -6.74
N LEU A 177 -15.09 -14.05 -7.14
CA LEU A 177 -13.86 -14.86 -7.16
C LEU A 177 -12.81 -14.24 -8.10
N LEU A 178 -13.18 -13.93 -9.33
CA LEU A 178 -12.27 -13.40 -10.33
C LEU A 178 -11.82 -11.97 -9.97
N GLY A 179 -12.69 -11.19 -9.34
CA GLY A 179 -12.34 -9.91 -8.75
C GLY A 179 -11.29 -10.05 -7.64
N SER A 180 -11.50 -10.99 -6.72
CA SER A 180 -10.52 -11.28 -5.66
C SER A 180 -9.16 -11.69 -6.23
N LEU A 181 -9.13 -12.56 -7.23
CA LEU A 181 -7.89 -12.95 -7.91
C LEU A 181 -7.21 -11.78 -8.61
N ALA A 182 -7.99 -10.90 -9.25
CA ALA A 182 -7.47 -9.66 -9.84
C ALA A 182 -6.85 -8.75 -8.79
N GLY A 183 -7.47 -8.63 -7.60
CA GLY A 183 -6.94 -7.86 -6.48
C GLY A 183 -5.64 -8.44 -5.92
N ILE A 184 -5.54 -9.77 -5.75
CA ILE A 184 -4.32 -10.47 -5.34
C ILE A 184 -3.19 -10.20 -6.34
N PHE A 185 -3.47 -10.39 -7.63
CA PHE A 185 -2.49 -10.13 -8.68
C PHE A 185 -2.02 -8.69 -8.69
N THR A 186 -2.94 -7.73 -8.57
CA THR A 186 -2.62 -6.29 -8.52
C THR A 186 -1.76 -5.95 -7.30
N SER A 187 -2.06 -6.52 -6.14
CA SER A 187 -1.25 -6.35 -4.94
C SER A 187 0.17 -6.90 -5.12
N PHE A 188 0.30 -8.08 -5.71
CA PHE A 188 1.61 -8.67 -6.02
C PHE A 188 2.40 -7.83 -7.03
N TRP A 189 1.73 -7.28 -8.05
CA TRP A 189 2.34 -6.45 -9.07
C TRP A 189 2.96 -5.16 -8.51
N PHE A 190 2.26 -4.52 -7.58
CA PHE A 190 2.69 -3.25 -6.97
C PHE A 190 3.37 -3.41 -5.60
N LYS A 191 3.74 -4.60 -5.18
CA LYS A 191 4.29 -4.85 -3.84
C LYS A 191 5.58 -4.08 -3.53
N GLU A 192 6.37 -3.75 -4.55
CA GLU A 192 7.66 -3.07 -4.42
C GLU A 192 7.53 -1.54 -4.48
N GLU A 193 6.39 -1.02 -4.93
CA GLU A 193 6.11 0.41 -4.94
C GLU A 193 5.61 0.88 -3.57
N LEU A 194 6.54 0.98 -2.63
CA LEU A 194 6.25 1.37 -1.25
C LEU A 194 5.96 2.86 -1.13
N GLU A 195 5.11 3.24 -0.18
CA GLU A 195 4.88 4.62 0.23
C GLU A 195 6.10 5.15 0.99
N ASP A 196 6.24 6.49 1.09
CA ASP A 196 7.43 7.08 1.70
C ASP A 196 7.58 6.69 3.18
N ASP A 197 6.48 6.60 3.91
CA ASP A 197 6.42 6.15 5.29
C ASP A 197 6.68 4.64 5.48
N GLU A 198 6.52 3.83 4.42
CA GLU A 198 6.88 2.42 4.42
C GLU A 198 8.38 2.21 4.14
N LEU A 199 9.02 3.19 3.47
CA LEU A 199 10.46 3.17 3.20
C LEU A 199 11.28 3.55 4.43
N GLU A 200 10.76 4.40 5.30
CA GLU A 200 11.30 4.66 6.63
C GLU A 200 11.07 3.43 7.51
N ARG A 201 11.81 2.35 7.23
CA ARG A 201 11.83 1.23 8.16
C ARG A 201 12.21 1.78 9.52
N TYR A 202 11.32 1.63 10.50
CA TYR A 202 11.67 1.86 11.88
C TYR A 202 12.93 1.02 12.19
N ASP A 203 14.05 1.71 12.18
CA ASP A 203 15.30 1.18 12.68
C ASP A 203 15.42 1.65 14.12
N PRO A 204 15.13 0.77 15.09
CA PRO A 204 15.20 1.15 16.51
C PRO A 204 16.60 1.63 16.94
N PHE A 205 17.61 1.45 16.08
CA PHE A 205 19.00 1.85 16.31
C PHE A 205 19.48 2.95 15.35
N ALA A 206 18.58 3.58 14.58
CA ALA A 206 18.94 4.65 13.62
C ALA A 206 19.57 5.85 14.33
N ASP A 207 19.04 6.25 15.49
CA ASP A 207 19.57 7.34 16.31
C ASP A 207 20.94 7.02 16.93
N GLU A 208 21.25 5.74 17.12
CA GLU A 208 22.53 5.28 17.65
C GLU A 208 23.63 5.22 16.58
N ARG A 209 23.28 5.18 15.28
CA ARG A 209 24.26 5.16 14.18
C ARG A 209 24.91 6.50 13.93
N GLY A 210 24.29 7.60 14.36
CA GLY A 210 24.85 8.96 14.28
C GLY A 210 25.75 9.33 15.45
N GLN A 211 25.59 8.65 16.58
CA GLN A 211 26.56 8.59 17.67
C GLN A 211 27.31 7.28 17.44
N GLU A 212 28.65 7.28 17.44
CA GLU A 212 29.43 6.05 17.39
C GLU A 212 28.76 5.06 18.34
N ALA A 213 27.98 4.13 17.79
CA ALA A 213 27.22 3.19 18.59
C ALA A 213 28.23 2.48 19.47
N ALA A 214 28.18 2.73 20.77
CA ALA A 214 28.98 2.01 21.73
C ALA A 214 28.44 0.57 21.71
N TYR A 215 28.87 -0.18 20.72
CA TYR A 215 28.66 -1.62 20.76
C TYR A 215 29.23 -2.11 22.09
N PHE A 216 28.46 -2.86 22.86
CA PHE A 216 28.89 -3.46 24.09
C PHE A 216 30.21 -4.24 23.93
N LEU A 217 30.47 -4.67 22.68
CA LEU A 217 31.73 -5.31 22.30
C LEU A 217 32.31 -4.56 21.08
N PRO A 218 33.64 -4.34 21.03
CA PRO A 218 34.32 -3.81 19.86
C PRO A 218 33.98 -4.63 18.59
N ARG A 219 33.84 -3.99 17.41
CA ARG A 219 33.49 -4.66 16.14
C ARG A 219 34.42 -5.80 15.77
N ASP A 220 35.68 -5.72 16.22
CA ASP A 220 36.75 -6.68 15.94
C ASP A 220 36.90 -7.77 17.02
N VAL A 221 35.92 -7.86 17.95
CA VAL A 221 35.96 -8.87 19.04
C VAL A 221 36.15 -10.30 18.53
N PHE A 222 35.56 -10.62 17.38
CA PHE A 222 35.63 -11.95 16.78
C PHE A 222 36.75 -12.08 15.74
N ASP A 223 37.32 -10.96 15.28
CA ASP A 223 38.34 -10.93 14.22
C ASP A 223 39.74 -10.93 14.78
N LYS A 224 39.93 -10.45 16.01
CA LYS A 224 41.23 -10.33 16.67
C LYS A 224 41.33 -11.19 17.94
N THR A 225 42.42 -11.90 18.05
CA THR A 225 42.72 -12.69 19.29
C THR A 225 43.04 -11.74 20.46
N LYS A 226 42.94 -12.25 21.68
CA LYS A 226 43.33 -11.50 22.90
C LYS A 226 44.77 -11.00 22.83
N THR A 227 45.68 -11.80 22.25
CA THR A 227 47.11 -11.45 22.11
C THR A 227 47.28 -10.29 21.13
N GLN A 228 46.60 -10.30 20.00
CA GLN A 228 46.65 -9.19 19.04
C GLN A 228 46.17 -7.88 19.63
N ARG A 229 45.08 -7.89 20.39
CA ARG A 229 44.56 -6.71 21.10
C ARG A 229 45.50 -6.17 22.15
N ALA A 230 46.17 -7.07 22.89
CA ALA A 230 47.16 -6.66 23.88
C ALA A 230 48.36 -5.97 23.22
N LEU A 231 48.84 -6.48 22.08
CA LEU A 231 49.92 -5.89 21.31
C LEU A 231 49.54 -4.52 20.76
N GLU A 232 48.33 -4.38 20.16
CA GLU A 232 47.82 -3.09 19.64
C GLU A 232 47.65 -2.04 20.75
N ALA A 233 47.18 -2.47 21.94
CA ALA A 233 47.06 -1.58 23.09
C ALA A 233 48.42 -1.10 23.60
N GLU A 234 49.43 -1.98 23.66
CA GLU A 234 50.79 -1.63 24.05
C GLU A 234 51.43 -0.67 23.01
N GLU A 235 51.22 -0.89 21.74
CA GLU A 235 51.71 -0.03 20.67
C GLU A 235 51.05 1.36 20.70
N ALA A 236 49.72 1.42 20.91
CA ALA A 236 48.98 2.66 21.09
C ALA A 236 49.47 3.47 22.31
N GLU A 237 49.80 2.79 23.40
CA GLU A 237 50.31 3.43 24.60
C GLU A 237 51.74 3.96 24.40
N ARG A 238 52.60 3.23 23.71
CA ARG A 238 53.93 3.71 23.29
C ARG A 238 53.84 4.97 22.41
N LEU A 239 52.94 4.97 21.44
CA LEU A 239 52.72 6.14 20.54
C LEU A 239 52.22 7.37 21.31
N ARG A 240 51.31 7.17 22.29
CA ARG A 240 50.86 8.26 23.18
C ARG A 240 52.00 8.84 24.00
N GLN A 241 52.81 8.01 24.65
CA GLN A 241 53.98 8.46 25.42
C GLN A 241 55.00 9.18 24.54
N GLN A 242 55.21 8.72 23.32
CA GLN A 242 56.13 9.36 22.36
C GLN A 242 55.61 10.73 21.90
N ASN A 243 54.29 10.85 21.66
CA ASN A 243 53.68 12.14 21.31
C ASN A 243 53.64 13.11 22.49
N GLU A 244 53.42 12.68 23.69
CA GLU A 244 53.48 13.48 24.90
C GLU A 244 54.95 13.99 25.13
N ALA A 245 55.96 13.14 24.96
CA ALA A 245 57.36 13.53 25.04
C ALA A 245 57.73 14.56 23.96
N ASN A 246 57.24 14.43 22.73
CA ASN A 246 57.45 15.37 21.63
C ASN A 246 56.71 16.71 21.82
N THR A 247 55.59 16.73 22.53
CA THR A 247 54.89 17.99 22.84
C THR A 247 55.55 18.74 24.00
N PHE A 248 56.28 18.06 24.88
CA PHE A 248 57.00 18.70 25.99
C PHE A 248 58.31 19.35 25.55
N PHE A 249 58.88 18.95 24.40
CA PHE A 249 60.06 19.55 23.77
C PHE A 249 59.73 19.97 22.36
N PRO A 250 59.12 21.16 22.13
CA PRO A 250 58.82 21.62 20.77
C PRO A 250 60.17 21.87 20.02
N PRO A 251 60.24 21.60 18.69
CA PRO A 251 61.47 21.68 17.90
C PRO A 251 62.04 23.09 17.71
N THR A 252 61.52 24.07 18.39
CA THR A 252 61.88 25.50 18.22
C THR A 252 62.97 26.00 19.17
N TRP A 253 63.63 25.15 19.98
CA TRP A 253 64.72 25.58 20.82
C TRP A 253 66.09 25.64 20.13
N ASN A 254 66.16 25.36 18.84
CA ASN A 254 67.36 25.52 18.01
C ASN A 254 67.20 26.73 17.09
N ARG A 255 67.04 27.95 17.65
CA ARG A 255 67.18 29.16 16.84
C ARG A 255 68.21 30.06 17.48
N ASP A 256 69.40 29.96 16.93
CA ASP A 256 70.42 30.98 16.65
C ASP A 256 70.59 32.11 17.69
N TRP A 257 71.53 31.91 18.56
CA TRP A 257 72.31 32.98 19.13
C TRP A 257 73.59 33.11 18.31
N THR A 258 73.55 33.79 17.14
CA THR A 258 74.73 34.39 16.51
C THR A 258 74.49 35.88 16.40
N LEU A 259 75.37 36.62 17.04
CA LEU A 259 75.54 38.07 17.03
C LEU A 259 75.62 38.65 15.61
#